data_8c88bba81e4b13a4bf50c0f1edd45de2
#
_entry.id   8c88bba81e4b13a4bf50c0f1edd45de2
#
_cell.length_a   1.000
_cell.length_b   1.000
_cell.length_c   1.000
_cell.angle_alpha   90.00
_cell.angle_beta   90.00
_cell.angle_gamma   90.00
#
_symmetry.space_group_name_H-M   'P 1'
#
loop_
_entity.id
_entity.type
_entity.pdbx_description
1 polymer ?
#
loop_
_entity_poly.entity_id
_entity_poly.type
_entity_poly.pdbx_seq_one_letter_code
_entity_poly.pdbx_strand_id
1 'polypeptide(L)'
;LAQNELGLEPSEILAAGRQPIWPAGQVGAITHSNDFAAAIVSCDLLSVGMDIERLGRIKEKLYDKFFTPSELASINEMTDWEVETIIFSAKESIYKAIYFIVQRYVKFKEVELTLNAEDSSFSVSYIGENMMSLRNLETRGYWSICKDHVLTAVEIR
;
A
#
# COMPACT_ATOMS: atom_id res chain seq x y z
N LEU A 1 8.91 -15.97 -9.16
CA LEU A 1 8.30 -15.29 -10.31
C LEU A 1 8.76 -13.83 -10.40
N ALA A 2 8.46 -12.96 -9.44
CA ALA A 2 8.78 -11.52 -9.51
C ALA A 2 10.29 -11.24 -9.70
N GLN A 3 11.17 -11.99 -9.04
CA GLN A 3 12.61 -11.88 -9.24
C GLN A 3 13.02 -12.28 -10.67
N ASN A 4 12.40 -13.31 -11.24
CA ASN A 4 12.68 -13.76 -12.61
C ASN A 4 12.31 -12.70 -13.65
N GLU A 5 11.22 -11.94 -13.45
CA GLU A 5 10.81 -10.85 -14.35
C GLU A 5 11.86 -9.72 -14.39
N LEU A 6 12.65 -9.56 -13.33
CA LEU A 6 13.77 -8.63 -13.27
C LEU A 6 15.09 -9.24 -13.76
N GLY A 7 15.08 -10.49 -14.25
CA GLY A 7 16.30 -11.20 -14.65
C GLY A 7 17.21 -11.61 -13.50
N LEU A 8 16.67 -11.64 -12.27
CA LEU A 8 17.40 -12.05 -11.08
C LEU A 8 17.29 -13.55 -10.87
N GLU A 9 18.32 -14.15 -10.30
CA GLU A 9 18.23 -15.54 -9.84
C GLU A 9 17.22 -15.65 -8.69
N PRO A 10 16.31 -16.63 -8.74
CA PRO A 10 15.34 -16.83 -7.69
C PRO A 10 16.04 -17.17 -6.37
N SER A 11 15.69 -16.46 -5.32
CA SER A 11 16.20 -16.70 -3.97
C SER A 11 15.06 -16.92 -3.00
N GLU A 12 15.33 -17.68 -1.96
CA GLU A 12 14.41 -17.85 -0.86
C GLU A 12 14.22 -16.51 -0.13
N ILE A 13 12.96 -16.12 0.09
CA ILE A 13 12.63 -14.96 0.91
C ILE A 13 12.38 -15.46 2.33
N LEU A 14 13.36 -15.20 3.19
CA LEU A 14 13.26 -15.53 4.60
C LEU A 14 12.28 -14.57 5.31
N ALA A 15 11.88 -14.92 6.53
CA ALA A 15 11.02 -14.09 7.34
C ALA A 15 11.65 -13.78 8.70
N ALA A 16 11.60 -12.51 9.11
CA ALA A 16 11.85 -12.08 10.48
C ALA A 16 10.52 -11.67 11.12
N GLY A 17 9.92 -12.60 11.87
CA GLY A 17 8.57 -12.42 12.38
C GLY A 17 7.55 -12.37 11.23
N ARG A 18 6.93 -11.21 11.01
CA ARG A 18 5.95 -10.99 9.92
C ARG A 18 6.55 -10.31 8.69
N GLN A 19 7.84 -10.03 8.70
CA GLN A 19 8.48 -9.28 7.63
C GLN A 19 9.28 -10.19 6.71
N PRO A 20 9.17 -10.03 5.38
CA PRO A 20 10.07 -10.64 4.45
C PRO A 20 11.46 -10.01 4.56
N ILE A 21 12.50 -10.82 4.56
CA ILE A 21 13.89 -10.38 4.42
C ILE A 21 14.26 -10.52 2.96
N TRP A 22 14.40 -9.39 2.29
CA TRP A 22 14.79 -9.36 0.89
C TRP A 22 16.30 -9.50 0.74
N PRO A 23 16.78 -10.13 -0.34
CA PRO A 23 18.20 -10.20 -0.66
C PRO A 23 18.83 -8.81 -0.77
N ALA A 24 20.14 -8.70 -0.58
CA ALA A 24 20.84 -7.43 -0.70
C ALA A 24 20.62 -6.77 -2.05
N GLY A 25 20.31 -5.46 -2.05
CA GLY A 25 19.99 -4.70 -3.26
C GLY A 25 18.59 -4.88 -3.80
N GLN A 26 17.73 -5.62 -3.09
CA GLN A 26 16.33 -5.80 -3.45
C GLN A 26 15.41 -5.24 -2.36
N VAL A 27 14.29 -4.66 -2.78
CA VAL A 27 13.15 -4.32 -1.93
C VAL A 27 11.91 -4.97 -2.50
N GLY A 28 10.92 -5.28 -1.66
CA GLY A 28 9.72 -5.91 -2.16
C GLY A 28 8.60 -5.97 -1.13
N ALA A 29 7.44 -6.40 -1.59
CA ALA A 29 6.28 -6.69 -0.76
C ALA A 29 5.55 -7.93 -1.27
N ILE A 30 4.90 -8.63 -0.35
CA ILE A 30 4.08 -9.80 -0.62
C ILE A 30 2.71 -9.55 0.00
N THR A 31 1.67 -9.91 -0.74
CA THR A 31 0.29 -9.85 -0.25
C THR A 31 -0.49 -11.08 -0.72
N HIS A 32 -1.55 -11.40 -0.01
CA HIS A 32 -2.48 -12.45 -0.40
C HIS A 32 -3.88 -12.17 0.15
N SER A 33 -4.86 -12.61 -0.61
CA SER A 33 -6.24 -12.82 -0.17
C SER A 33 -6.57 -14.32 -0.24
N ASN A 34 -7.83 -14.69 -0.03
CA ASN A 34 -8.23 -16.10 -0.12
C ASN A 34 -7.96 -16.72 -1.50
N ASP A 35 -8.09 -15.92 -2.57
CA ASP A 35 -8.08 -16.38 -3.96
C ASP A 35 -6.85 -15.93 -4.74
N PHE A 36 -6.08 -14.99 -4.20
CA PHE A 36 -4.95 -14.36 -4.89
C PHE A 36 -3.73 -14.23 -3.99
N ALA A 37 -2.56 -14.35 -4.61
CA ALA A 37 -1.29 -13.95 -4.03
C ALA A 37 -0.53 -13.12 -5.05
N ALA A 38 0.11 -12.05 -4.59
CA ALA A 38 0.92 -11.17 -5.43
C ALA A 38 2.20 -10.76 -4.71
N ALA A 39 3.23 -10.46 -5.49
CA ALA A 39 4.50 -9.95 -5.00
C ALA A 39 5.04 -8.90 -5.96
N ILE A 40 5.66 -7.87 -5.40
CA ILE A 40 6.41 -6.85 -6.14
C ILE A 40 7.85 -6.85 -5.65
N VAL A 41 8.79 -6.64 -6.56
CA VAL A 41 10.22 -6.53 -6.26
C VAL A 41 10.81 -5.38 -7.08
N SER A 42 11.76 -4.66 -6.51
CA SER A 42 12.54 -3.63 -7.20
C SER A 42 14.00 -3.65 -6.74
N CYS A 43 14.91 -3.21 -7.62
CA CYS A 43 16.32 -2.98 -7.33
C CYS A 43 16.68 -1.48 -7.34
N ASP A 44 15.79 -0.63 -7.82
CA ASP A 44 16.06 0.78 -8.11
C ASP A 44 15.30 1.75 -7.19
N LEU A 45 14.40 1.22 -6.37
CA LEU A 45 13.56 2.00 -5.46
C LEU A 45 14.09 1.92 -4.02
N LEU A 46 13.79 2.95 -3.23
CA LEU A 46 14.07 2.95 -1.79
C LEU A 46 13.19 1.92 -1.08
N SER A 47 11.92 1.84 -1.46
CA SER A 47 10.98 0.86 -0.92
C SER A 47 9.77 0.69 -1.85
N VAL A 48 9.09 -0.45 -1.71
CA VAL A 48 7.81 -0.74 -2.37
C VAL A 48 6.84 -1.39 -1.40
N GLY A 49 5.56 -1.18 -1.63
CA GLY A 49 4.50 -1.84 -0.90
C GLY A 49 3.40 -2.33 -1.84
N MET A 50 2.71 -3.38 -1.45
CA MET A 50 1.60 -3.95 -2.22
C MET A 50 0.58 -4.56 -1.29
N ASP A 51 -0.70 -4.38 -1.63
CA ASP A 51 -1.80 -5.01 -0.91
C ASP A 51 -2.91 -5.44 -1.85
N ILE A 52 -3.67 -6.45 -1.43
CA ILE A 52 -4.85 -6.95 -2.14
C ILE A 52 -5.99 -7.17 -1.15
N GLU A 53 -7.13 -6.55 -1.43
CA GLU A 53 -8.31 -6.63 -0.58
C GLU A 53 -9.58 -6.93 -1.40
N ARG A 54 -10.48 -7.69 -0.80
CA ARG A 54 -11.79 -7.93 -1.40
C ARG A 54 -12.68 -6.69 -1.23
N LEU A 55 -13.33 -6.28 -2.31
CA LEU A 55 -14.28 -5.16 -2.30
C LEU A 55 -15.40 -5.37 -1.27
N GLY A 56 -15.83 -4.29 -0.63
CA GLY A 56 -16.88 -4.30 0.40
C GLY A 56 -16.48 -4.95 1.73
N ARG A 57 -15.18 -5.19 1.96
CA ARG A 57 -14.69 -5.78 3.20
C ARG A 57 -14.82 -4.83 4.39
N ILE A 58 -14.65 -3.53 4.15
CA ILE A 58 -14.61 -2.53 5.21
C ILE A 58 -16.02 -2.13 5.59
N LYS A 59 -16.39 -2.37 6.85
CA LYS A 59 -17.70 -2.01 7.38
C LYS A 59 -17.72 -0.56 7.85
N GLU A 60 -18.79 0.16 7.59
CA GLU A 60 -18.99 1.58 7.93
C GLU A 60 -18.64 1.90 9.40
N LYS A 61 -19.00 1.03 10.33
CA LYS A 61 -18.65 1.18 11.77
C LYS A 61 -17.15 1.26 12.06
N LEU A 62 -16.29 0.94 11.10
CA LEU A 62 -14.83 1.01 11.20
C LEU A 62 -14.23 2.24 10.51
N TYR A 63 -15.04 3.03 9.81
CA TYR A 63 -14.58 4.17 9.03
C TYR A 63 -13.82 5.18 9.88
N ASP A 64 -14.36 5.54 11.05
CA ASP A 64 -13.69 6.44 11.98
C ASP A 64 -12.32 5.94 12.49
N LYS A 65 -12.08 4.64 12.41
CA LYS A 65 -10.80 4.07 12.80
C LYS A 65 -9.75 4.19 11.70
N PHE A 66 -10.16 4.06 10.44
CA PHE A 66 -9.25 3.93 9.32
C PHE A 66 -9.06 5.21 8.51
N PHE A 67 -10.09 6.03 8.41
CA PHE A 67 -10.11 7.14 7.47
C PHE A 67 -10.00 8.50 8.17
N THR A 68 -9.32 9.44 7.51
CA THR A 68 -9.29 10.85 7.92
C THR A 68 -10.61 11.53 7.53
N PRO A 69 -10.92 12.71 8.09
CA PRO A 69 -12.13 13.46 7.67
C PRO A 69 -12.18 13.78 6.18
N SER A 70 -11.03 14.07 5.57
CA SER A 70 -10.92 14.34 4.13
C SER A 70 -11.24 13.09 3.30
N GLU A 71 -10.70 11.94 3.69
CA GLU A 71 -11.00 10.67 3.04
C GLU A 71 -12.47 10.25 3.18
N LEU A 72 -13.08 10.50 4.35
CA LEU A 72 -14.52 10.25 4.56
C LEU A 72 -15.39 11.11 3.64
N ALA A 73 -15.01 12.37 3.40
CA ALA A 73 -15.70 13.22 2.44
C ALA A 73 -15.63 12.61 1.02
N SER A 74 -14.44 12.17 0.59
CA SER A 74 -14.26 11.52 -0.72
C SER A 74 -15.06 10.22 -0.86
N ILE A 75 -15.12 9.39 0.19
CA ILE A 75 -15.94 8.16 0.21
C ILE A 75 -17.42 8.49 0.00
N ASN A 76 -17.92 9.55 0.61
CA ASN A 76 -19.34 9.95 0.50
C ASN A 76 -19.68 10.57 -0.86
N GLU A 77 -18.73 11.18 -1.55
CA GLU A 77 -18.92 11.83 -2.85
C GLU A 77 -18.85 10.86 -4.04
N MET A 78 -18.06 9.80 -3.91
CA MET A 78 -17.79 8.84 -5.00
C MET A 78 -18.68 7.58 -4.83
N THR A 79 -19.93 7.66 -5.34
CA THR A 79 -20.94 6.60 -5.14
C THR A 79 -20.75 5.35 -5.97
N ASP A 80 -19.97 5.39 -7.05
CA ASP A 80 -19.84 4.30 -8.03
C ASP A 80 -18.68 3.35 -7.76
N TRP A 81 -17.94 3.57 -6.67
CA TRP A 81 -16.69 2.88 -6.39
C TRP A 81 -16.66 2.42 -4.94
N GLU A 82 -16.05 1.28 -4.70
CA GLU A 82 -15.71 0.80 -3.37
C GLU A 82 -14.47 1.56 -2.83
N VAL A 83 -14.59 2.90 -2.78
CA VAL A 83 -13.52 3.84 -2.46
C VAL A 83 -12.90 3.56 -1.10
N GLU A 84 -13.71 3.17 -0.13
CA GLU A 84 -13.25 2.80 1.20
C GLU A 84 -12.29 1.60 1.17
N THR A 85 -12.54 0.62 0.29
CA THR A 85 -11.66 -0.54 0.16
C THR A 85 -10.36 -0.15 -0.56
N ILE A 86 -10.43 0.74 -1.56
CA ILE A 86 -9.24 1.25 -2.25
C ILE A 86 -8.35 2.02 -1.27
N ILE A 87 -8.91 2.96 -0.50
CA ILE A 87 -8.14 3.74 0.48
C ILE A 87 -7.55 2.83 1.56
N PHE A 88 -8.31 1.86 2.06
CA PHE A 88 -7.81 0.93 3.07
C PHE A 88 -6.63 0.10 2.54
N SER A 89 -6.78 -0.54 1.38
CA SER A 89 -5.73 -1.33 0.75
C SER A 89 -4.49 -0.47 0.41
N ALA A 90 -4.69 0.76 -0.07
CA ALA A 90 -3.60 1.70 -0.31
C ALA A 90 -2.82 2.04 0.96
N LYS A 91 -3.50 2.24 2.09
CA LYS A 91 -2.85 2.46 3.40
C LYS A 91 -2.06 1.23 3.86
N GLU A 92 -2.58 0.03 3.65
CA GLU A 92 -1.83 -1.21 3.93
C GLU A 92 -0.58 -1.33 3.05
N SER A 93 -0.67 -0.98 1.76
CA SER A 93 0.48 -0.92 0.85
C SER A 93 1.53 0.07 1.34
N ILE A 94 1.10 1.28 1.73
CA ILE A 94 1.99 2.31 2.28
C ILE A 94 2.64 1.81 3.57
N TYR A 95 1.87 1.21 4.47
CA TYR A 95 2.41 0.67 5.72
C TYR A 95 3.52 -0.35 5.45
N LYS A 96 3.32 -1.27 4.50
CA LYS A 96 4.34 -2.26 4.10
C LYS A 96 5.59 -1.57 3.55
N ALA A 97 5.42 -0.52 2.72
CA ALA A 97 6.53 0.22 2.15
C ALA A 97 7.33 1.00 3.19
N ILE A 98 6.66 1.71 4.11
CA ILE A 98 7.34 2.62 5.05
C ILE A 98 7.85 1.92 6.30
N TYR A 99 7.42 0.70 6.59
CA TYR A 99 7.78 0.03 7.84
C TYR A 99 9.30 -0.10 8.03
N PHE A 100 10.04 -0.42 6.97
CA PHE A 100 11.52 -0.51 7.03
C PHE A 100 12.19 0.83 7.33
N ILE A 101 11.53 1.94 6.98
CA ILE A 101 12.04 3.30 7.18
C ILE A 101 11.75 3.77 8.60
N VAL A 102 10.52 3.57 9.07
CA VAL A 102 10.07 4.12 10.37
C VAL A 102 10.22 3.16 11.55
N GLN A 103 10.31 1.85 11.29
CA GLN A 103 10.48 0.77 12.27
C GLN A 103 9.52 0.84 13.47
N ARG A 104 8.29 1.31 13.24
CA ARG A 104 7.23 1.40 14.23
C ARG A 104 5.87 1.13 13.60
N TYR A 105 4.89 0.87 14.45
CA TYR A 105 3.50 0.86 14.02
C TYR A 105 3.06 2.29 13.62
N VAL A 106 2.47 2.41 12.43
CA VAL A 106 1.89 3.65 11.91
C VAL A 106 0.37 3.52 11.96
N LYS A 107 -0.29 4.46 12.59
CA LYS A 107 -1.76 4.49 12.63
C LYS A 107 -2.31 4.90 11.27
N PHE A 108 -3.45 4.36 10.88
CA PHE A 108 -4.10 4.69 9.60
C PHE A 108 -4.30 6.19 9.38
N LYS A 109 -4.59 6.94 10.43
CA LYS A 109 -4.80 8.41 10.35
C LYS A 109 -3.50 9.25 10.38
N GLU A 110 -2.34 8.63 10.43
CA GLU A 110 -1.05 9.34 10.24
C GLU A 110 -0.69 9.49 8.75
N VAL A 111 -1.49 8.87 7.88
CA VAL A 111 -1.37 8.92 6.42
C VAL A 111 -2.71 9.32 5.84
N GLU A 112 -2.72 10.27 4.93
CA GLU A 112 -3.89 10.71 4.18
C GLU A 112 -3.67 10.53 2.69
N LEU A 113 -4.69 10.09 1.98
CA LEU A 113 -4.65 9.79 0.56
C LEU A 113 -5.57 10.72 -0.22
N THR A 114 -5.15 11.07 -1.43
CA THR A 114 -6.01 11.67 -2.44
C THR A 114 -5.99 10.78 -3.68
N LEU A 115 -7.16 10.23 -4.03
CA LEU A 115 -7.31 9.38 -5.21
C LEU A 115 -7.44 10.21 -6.48
N ASN A 116 -6.83 9.74 -7.56
CA ASN A 116 -7.05 10.23 -8.91
C ASN A 116 -7.65 9.09 -9.75
N ALA A 117 -8.95 9.19 -10.02
CA ALA A 117 -9.68 8.15 -10.76
C ALA A 117 -9.32 8.12 -12.26
N GLU A 118 -8.81 9.22 -12.82
CA GLU A 118 -8.51 9.31 -14.26
C GLU A 118 -7.36 8.37 -14.67
N ASP A 119 -6.36 8.23 -13.81
CA ASP A 119 -5.18 7.40 -14.07
C ASP A 119 -5.00 6.25 -13.07
N SER A 120 -6.00 6.03 -12.21
CA SER A 120 -5.95 5.01 -11.16
C SER A 120 -4.73 5.14 -10.23
N SER A 121 -4.38 6.37 -9.89
CA SER A 121 -3.28 6.70 -8.99
C SER A 121 -3.77 7.33 -7.69
N PHE A 122 -2.89 7.42 -6.70
CA PHE A 122 -3.13 8.19 -5.50
C PHE A 122 -1.85 8.88 -5.03
N SER A 123 -2.04 10.07 -4.47
CA SER A 123 -0.99 10.79 -3.76
C SER A 123 -1.08 10.53 -2.25
N VAL A 124 0.07 10.66 -1.58
CA VAL A 124 0.24 10.32 -0.17
C VAL A 124 0.70 11.55 0.61
N SER A 125 0.00 11.88 1.69
CA SER A 125 0.38 12.91 2.64
C SER A 125 0.67 12.28 3.99
N TYR A 126 1.91 12.43 4.47
CA TYR A 126 2.31 11.97 5.80
C TYR A 126 2.01 13.06 6.83
N ILE A 127 0.90 12.92 7.57
CA ILE A 127 0.37 13.95 8.46
C ILE A 127 0.68 13.70 9.94
N GLY A 128 1.12 12.51 10.31
CA GLY A 128 1.54 12.18 11.66
C GLY A 128 2.76 13.01 12.12
N GLU A 129 2.83 13.32 13.42
CA GLU A 129 3.94 14.12 14.00
C GLU A 129 5.32 13.50 13.79
N ASN A 130 5.42 12.17 13.82
CA ASN A 130 6.67 11.43 13.66
C ASN A 130 6.93 10.95 12.22
N MET A 131 6.35 11.63 11.21
CA MET A 131 6.47 11.27 9.80
C MET A 131 7.35 12.23 9.00
N MET A 132 8.11 13.10 9.66
CA MET A 132 8.92 14.13 8.97
C MET A 132 9.95 13.55 8.01
N SER A 133 10.57 12.42 8.36
CA SER A 133 11.54 11.73 7.48
C SER A 133 10.93 11.24 6.16
N LEU A 134 9.62 11.00 6.13
CA LEU A 134 8.92 10.52 4.93
C LEU A 134 8.41 11.66 4.04
N ARG A 135 8.23 12.87 4.58
CA ARG A 135 7.63 14.00 3.84
C ARG A 135 8.46 14.47 2.65
N ASN A 136 9.76 14.20 2.67
CA ASN A 136 10.68 14.57 1.59
C ASN A 136 10.91 13.44 0.58
N LEU A 137 10.31 12.27 0.78
CA LEU A 137 10.40 11.15 -0.14
C LEU A 137 9.31 11.26 -1.22
N GLU A 138 9.69 11.00 -2.45
CA GLU A 138 8.74 10.89 -3.53
C GLU A 138 7.98 9.57 -3.38
N THR A 139 6.67 9.67 -3.08
CA THR A 139 5.80 8.51 -2.92
C THR A 139 4.73 8.55 -4.00
N ARG A 140 4.62 7.50 -4.80
CA ARG A 140 3.59 7.32 -5.82
C ARG A 140 2.82 6.04 -5.56
N GLY A 141 1.52 6.11 -5.68
CA GLY A 141 0.65 4.96 -5.50
C GLY A 141 -0.29 4.73 -6.67
N TYR A 142 -0.61 3.47 -6.89
CA TYR A 142 -1.48 3.03 -7.97
C TYR A 142 -2.47 1.99 -7.46
N TRP A 143 -3.62 1.91 -8.10
CA TRP A 143 -4.60 0.89 -7.80
C TRP A 143 -5.23 0.30 -9.06
N SER A 144 -5.75 -0.90 -8.95
CA SER A 144 -6.48 -1.58 -10.03
C SER A 144 -7.54 -2.48 -9.43
N ILE A 145 -8.69 -2.56 -10.08
CA ILE A 145 -9.75 -3.49 -9.71
C ILE A 145 -9.71 -4.69 -10.64
N CYS A 146 -9.65 -5.88 -10.05
CA CYS A 146 -9.71 -7.14 -10.78
C CYS A 146 -10.78 -8.03 -10.14
N LYS A 147 -11.88 -8.27 -10.88
CA LYS A 147 -13.06 -8.97 -10.36
C LYS A 147 -13.61 -8.26 -9.11
N ASP A 148 -13.66 -8.95 -7.99
CA ASP A 148 -14.14 -8.46 -6.69
C ASP A 148 -13.00 -8.08 -5.73
N HIS A 149 -11.80 -7.80 -6.27
CA HIS A 149 -10.63 -7.39 -5.49
C HIS A 149 -10.05 -6.08 -6.01
N VAL A 150 -9.50 -5.29 -5.11
CA VAL A 150 -8.61 -4.18 -5.41
C VAL A 150 -7.17 -4.60 -5.10
N LEU A 151 -6.28 -4.29 -6.02
CA LEU A 151 -4.83 -4.38 -5.86
C LEU A 151 -4.29 -2.97 -5.77
N THR A 152 -3.46 -2.69 -4.77
CA THR A 152 -2.77 -1.42 -4.63
C THR A 152 -1.26 -1.63 -4.58
N ALA A 153 -0.51 -0.69 -5.11
CA ALA A 153 0.95 -0.70 -5.07
C ALA A 153 1.48 0.70 -4.80
N VAL A 154 2.60 0.78 -4.10
CA VAL A 154 3.29 2.03 -3.74
C VAL A 154 4.76 1.89 -4.06
N GLU A 155 5.33 2.92 -4.66
CA GLU A 155 6.78 3.10 -4.82
C GLU A 155 7.27 4.32 -4.04
N ILE A 156 8.44 4.20 -3.44
CA ILE A 156 9.12 5.27 -2.70
C ILE A 156 10.53 5.45 -3.26
N ARG A 157 10.89 6.70 -3.55
CA ARG A 157 12.19 7.12 -4.08
C ARG A 157 12.90 8.09 -3.16
#